data_da1ffdca543bd71760558ca660483e79
#
_entry.id   da1ffdca543bd71760558ca660483e79
#
_cell.length_a   1.000
_cell.length_b   1.000
_cell.length_c   1.000
_cell.angle_alpha   90.00
_cell.angle_beta   90.00
_cell.angle_gamma   90.00
#
_symmetry.space_group_name_H-M   'P 1'
#
loop_
_entity.id
_entity.type
_entity.pdbx_description
1 polymer ?
#
loop_
_entity_poly.entity_id
_entity_poly.type
_entity_poly.pdbx_seq_one_letter_code
_entity_poly.pdbx_strand_id
1 'polypeptide(L)'
;MRDHCRVRVLMVLCCLMAAGVTVRAGMAQDKPEIRKDGDAKTLNAAPPGDSITEGSVTVGGQAIAYQAVAGTLTVGSTDVQDAMIGLDGKYLADAGIDLPAKPEDQPAITRMFYTAYFKKGANSADRPITFLYNGGPGSATMFLHMGAFGPKRIVTPDGQHQVAAPYPLVDNQYCLLDASDLVFIDAPGTGFSRVLGKDAGKAFWGTDQDAHAFDRFIRRFLTKYNRWNSAKFIFGESYGTTRSAVLSRMIEGVDLNGVVLLSQILNFDDSADGPEGNPGTDQPYFLALPSMAATAWYHHKVPNQPAQLEPFLQEVEQFSLGDYASALLQGADLPQDRKKAIAEKLESYTGLPAAYWIKADLRVSGGDFSKELQAEEGLTTGRLDTRYEGPDIDPLSKEAEYDPFTNSITAAYVTAINEYAREDLHYGENQTYKPSARQPGFHWDLAHVPPGGQGWESSVNVMPDLALAMKRNPKMKVMLMGGYFDVGTLFFGATYEMKHLPMPESLQSNISYHWFHTGHMVYVNEESLKELHEYTSAFIRENAGTH
;
A
#
# COMPACT_ATOMS: atom_id res chain seq x y z
N MET A 1 -38.28 25.31 -11.03
CA MET A 1 -37.52 24.57 -12.04
C MET A 1 -36.06 24.66 -11.64
N ARG A 2 -35.61 23.66 -10.95
CA ARG A 2 -34.20 23.52 -10.46
C ARG A 2 -33.67 22.26 -11.10
N ASP A 3 -32.85 22.40 -12.14
CA ASP A 3 -32.09 21.31 -12.72
C ASP A 3 -30.75 21.21 -11.99
N HIS A 4 -30.56 20.08 -11.31
CA HIS A 4 -29.30 19.71 -10.69
C HIS A 4 -28.38 19.14 -11.76
N CYS A 5 -27.40 19.92 -12.16
CA CYS A 5 -26.25 19.43 -12.92
C CYS A 5 -25.36 18.59 -11.97
N ARG A 6 -25.49 17.27 -12.05
CA ARG A 6 -24.54 16.34 -11.39
C ARG A 6 -23.32 16.22 -12.29
N VAL A 7 -22.26 16.88 -11.92
CA VAL A 7 -20.92 16.61 -12.47
C VAL A 7 -20.48 15.25 -11.95
N ARG A 8 -20.44 14.25 -12.83
CA ARG A 8 -19.80 12.97 -12.55
C ARG A 8 -18.30 13.18 -12.71
N VAL A 9 -17.59 13.30 -11.58
CA VAL A 9 -16.13 13.13 -11.55
C VAL A 9 -15.86 11.66 -11.84
N LEU A 10 -15.35 11.37 -13.03
CA LEU A 10 -14.88 10.05 -13.41
C LEU A 10 -13.45 9.91 -12.85
N MET A 11 -13.33 9.46 -11.62
CA MET A 11 -12.04 9.10 -11.05
C MET A 11 -11.61 7.76 -11.66
N VAL A 12 -10.60 7.77 -12.52
CA VAL A 12 -9.94 6.55 -13.00
C VAL A 12 -9.11 6.02 -11.86
N LEU A 13 -9.70 5.12 -11.08
CA LEU A 13 -8.97 4.36 -10.08
C LEU A 13 -8.11 3.34 -10.82
N CYS A 14 -6.78 3.51 -10.80
CA CYS A 14 -5.88 2.48 -11.30
C CYS A 14 -6.07 1.18 -10.54
N CYS A 15 -6.82 0.29 -11.15
CA CYS A 15 -7.09 -1.03 -10.61
C CYS A 15 -6.07 -2.03 -11.14
N LEU A 16 -5.56 -2.87 -10.26
CA LEU A 16 -5.04 -4.19 -10.63
C LEU A 16 -6.17 -4.95 -11.38
N MET A 17 -6.15 -4.91 -12.70
CA MET A 17 -7.10 -5.68 -13.50
C MET A 17 -6.58 -7.09 -13.68
N ALA A 18 -7.29 -8.07 -13.10
CA ALA A 18 -7.27 -9.41 -13.62
C ALA A 18 -8.09 -9.42 -14.92
N ALA A 19 -7.44 -9.68 -16.05
CA ALA A 19 -8.05 -9.70 -17.36
C ALA A 19 -9.20 -10.72 -17.44
N GLY A 20 -10.42 -10.22 -17.62
CA GLY A 20 -11.56 -11.02 -18.07
C GLY A 20 -11.76 -10.85 -19.57
N VAL A 21 -11.37 -11.86 -20.35
CA VAL A 21 -11.63 -11.93 -21.79
C VAL A 21 -13.13 -12.12 -22.03
N THR A 22 -13.81 -11.14 -22.62
CA THR A 22 -15.17 -11.30 -23.12
C THR A 22 -15.15 -11.64 -24.60
N VAL A 23 -15.22 -12.93 -24.91
CA VAL A 23 -15.56 -13.40 -26.27
C VAL A 23 -17.07 -13.30 -26.44
N ARG A 24 -17.54 -12.42 -27.34
CA ARG A 24 -18.93 -12.41 -27.81
C ARG A 24 -19.14 -13.56 -28.78
N ALA A 25 -19.77 -14.64 -28.32
CA ALA A 25 -20.46 -15.60 -29.20
C ALA A 25 -21.93 -15.66 -28.74
N GLY A 26 -22.83 -15.29 -29.64
CA GLY A 26 -24.27 -15.39 -29.39
C GLY A 26 -24.74 -16.84 -29.37
N MET A 27 -25.24 -17.28 -28.23
CA MET A 27 -26.18 -18.41 -28.11
C MET A 27 -27.00 -18.17 -26.83
N ALA A 28 -28.29 -18.45 -26.90
CA ALA A 28 -29.22 -18.38 -25.80
C ALA A 28 -28.68 -19.17 -24.61
N GLN A 29 -28.53 -18.50 -23.49
CA GLN A 29 -28.09 -19.11 -22.23
C GLN A 29 -29.23 -19.14 -21.22
N ASP A 30 -29.51 -20.35 -20.76
CA ASP A 30 -30.16 -20.55 -19.47
C ASP A 30 -29.38 -19.79 -18.40
N LYS A 31 -30.09 -19.01 -17.57
CA LYS A 31 -29.48 -18.29 -16.45
C LYS A 31 -28.80 -19.29 -15.52
N PRO A 32 -27.49 -19.20 -15.26
CA PRO A 32 -26.91 -19.99 -14.19
C PRO A 32 -27.50 -19.48 -12.87
N GLU A 33 -28.07 -20.39 -12.10
CA GLU A 33 -28.36 -20.14 -10.68
C GLU A 33 -27.02 -19.78 -10.00
N ILE A 34 -26.94 -18.53 -9.55
CA ILE A 34 -25.85 -18.07 -8.67
C ILE A 34 -25.97 -18.93 -7.41
N ARG A 35 -25.08 -19.91 -7.25
CA ARG A 35 -24.86 -20.54 -5.95
C ARG A 35 -24.53 -19.42 -4.98
N LYS A 36 -25.48 -19.13 -4.10
CA LYS A 36 -25.22 -18.27 -2.93
C LYS A 36 -24.12 -18.95 -2.13
N ASP A 37 -22.95 -18.32 -2.11
CA ASP A 37 -21.84 -18.75 -1.27
C ASP A 37 -22.33 -19.01 0.16
N GLY A 38 -21.90 -20.14 0.73
CA GLY A 38 -22.37 -20.64 2.02
C GLY A 38 -21.97 -19.78 3.24
N ASP A 39 -21.39 -18.61 3.04
CA ASP A 39 -20.92 -17.72 4.11
C ASP A 39 -22.03 -16.97 4.88
N ALA A 40 -23.25 -16.92 4.35
CA ALA A 40 -24.36 -16.19 4.98
C ALA A 40 -24.92 -16.84 6.26
N LYS A 41 -24.49 -18.07 6.61
CA LYS A 41 -24.99 -18.77 7.81
C LYS A 41 -24.13 -18.59 9.07
N THR A 42 -23.06 -17.81 9.06
CA THR A 42 -22.03 -17.87 10.11
C THR A 42 -21.83 -16.60 10.95
N LEU A 43 -22.70 -15.59 10.89
CA LEU A 43 -22.60 -14.42 11.78
C LEU A 43 -22.68 -14.79 13.27
N ASN A 44 -23.40 -15.85 13.62
CA ASN A 44 -23.48 -16.38 14.99
C ASN A 44 -22.47 -17.51 15.30
N ALA A 45 -21.68 -17.95 14.33
CA ALA A 45 -20.59 -18.86 14.62
C ALA A 45 -19.48 -18.09 15.33
N ALA A 46 -18.98 -18.62 16.45
CA ALA A 46 -17.77 -18.09 17.07
C ALA A 46 -16.66 -18.00 15.99
N PRO A 47 -15.82 -16.94 16.01
CA PRO A 47 -14.67 -16.90 15.12
C PRO A 47 -13.84 -18.17 15.31
N PRO A 48 -13.14 -18.66 14.27
CA PRO A 48 -12.20 -19.76 14.44
C PRO A 48 -11.26 -19.44 15.61
N GLY A 49 -10.98 -20.41 16.46
CA GLY A 49 -9.99 -20.24 17.53
C GLY A 49 -8.63 -19.86 16.93
N ASP A 50 -7.79 -19.17 17.69
CA ASP A 50 -6.42 -18.90 17.29
C ASP A 50 -5.67 -20.23 17.09
N SER A 51 -4.89 -20.33 16.01
CA SER A 51 -3.90 -21.39 15.86
C SER A 51 -2.57 -20.90 16.43
N ILE A 52 -1.96 -21.70 17.27
CA ILE A 52 -0.67 -21.40 17.92
C ILE A 52 0.33 -22.45 17.48
N THR A 53 1.38 -22.02 16.82
CA THR A 53 2.48 -22.88 16.38
C THR A 53 3.83 -22.34 16.87
N GLU A 54 4.88 -23.12 16.75
CA GLU A 54 6.24 -22.73 17.15
C GLU A 54 7.20 -22.94 16.00
N GLY A 55 8.19 -22.08 15.91
CA GLY A 55 9.22 -22.17 14.88
C GLY A 55 10.50 -21.48 15.29
N SER A 56 11.45 -21.48 14.38
CA SER A 56 12.69 -20.74 14.50
C SER A 56 13.10 -20.15 13.15
N VAL A 57 13.76 -19.01 13.19
CA VAL A 57 14.36 -18.37 12.03
C VAL A 57 15.77 -17.91 12.36
N THR A 58 16.69 -17.95 11.39
CA THR A 58 18.07 -17.49 11.58
C THR A 58 18.23 -16.11 10.96
N VAL A 59 18.55 -15.10 11.78
CA VAL A 59 18.82 -13.72 11.34
C VAL A 59 20.22 -13.33 11.83
N GLY A 60 21.06 -12.81 10.94
CA GLY A 60 22.43 -12.43 11.28
C GLY A 60 23.25 -13.57 11.91
N GLY A 61 22.99 -14.81 11.53
CA GLY A 61 23.65 -16.02 12.08
C GLY A 61 23.11 -16.46 13.44
N GLN A 62 22.11 -15.79 14.01
CA GLN A 62 21.50 -16.15 15.29
C GLN A 62 20.14 -16.83 15.09
N ALA A 63 19.95 -18.01 15.66
CA ALA A 63 18.67 -18.69 15.68
C ALA A 63 17.73 -18.02 16.69
N ILE A 64 16.55 -17.60 16.22
CA ILE A 64 15.50 -16.97 17.01
C ILE A 64 14.30 -17.90 17.05
N ALA A 65 14.06 -18.51 18.20
CA ALA A 65 12.85 -19.29 18.43
C ALA A 65 11.66 -18.36 18.65
N TYR A 66 10.52 -18.68 18.04
CA TYR A 66 9.32 -17.88 18.14
C TYR A 66 8.07 -18.73 18.35
N GLN A 67 7.01 -18.09 18.84
CA GLN A 67 5.64 -18.56 18.78
C GLN A 67 4.91 -17.77 17.70
N ALA A 68 4.24 -18.46 16.80
CA ALA A 68 3.35 -17.86 15.81
C ALA A 68 1.89 -18.02 16.24
N VAL A 69 1.10 -16.97 16.09
CA VAL A 69 -0.34 -16.99 16.35
C VAL A 69 -1.07 -16.50 15.12
N ALA A 70 -1.86 -17.36 14.51
CA ALA A 70 -2.78 -17.00 13.42
C ALA A 70 -4.21 -16.98 13.97
N GLY A 71 -4.90 -15.85 13.83
CA GLY A 71 -6.23 -15.70 14.42
C GLY A 71 -6.99 -14.49 13.90
N THR A 72 -8.16 -14.25 14.50
CA THR A 72 -8.98 -13.08 14.17
C THR A 72 -9.34 -12.28 15.40
N LEU A 73 -9.45 -10.96 15.23
CA LEU A 73 -10.10 -10.06 16.17
C LEU A 73 -11.32 -9.42 15.53
N THR A 74 -12.44 -9.45 16.24
CA THR A 74 -13.67 -8.78 15.79
C THR A 74 -13.66 -7.34 16.25
N VAL A 75 -13.91 -6.41 15.32
CA VAL A 75 -14.05 -4.98 15.61
C VAL A 75 -15.40 -4.47 15.12
N GLY A 76 -15.98 -3.55 15.87
CA GLY A 76 -17.23 -2.87 15.53
C GLY A 76 -17.04 -1.78 14.49
N SER A 77 -18.13 -1.34 13.86
CA SER A 77 -18.13 -0.24 12.90
C SER A 77 -18.01 1.15 13.54
N THR A 78 -18.32 1.27 14.83
CA THR A 78 -18.21 2.48 15.64
C THR A 78 -17.56 2.17 16.99
N ASP A 79 -16.98 3.18 17.67
CA ASP A 79 -16.37 2.99 19.00
C ASP A 79 -17.38 2.55 20.04
N VAL A 80 -18.61 3.07 19.96
CA VAL A 80 -19.72 2.66 20.85
C VAL A 80 -20.03 1.18 20.68
N GLN A 81 -20.17 0.72 19.43
CA GLN A 81 -20.41 -0.69 19.13
C GLN A 81 -19.22 -1.55 19.53
N ASP A 82 -17.99 -1.09 19.23
CA ASP A 82 -16.78 -1.83 19.53
C ASP A 82 -16.62 -2.07 21.03
N ALA A 83 -16.94 -1.08 21.87
CA ALA A 83 -16.92 -1.21 23.32
C ALA A 83 -17.90 -2.28 23.87
N MET A 84 -18.91 -2.66 23.10
CA MET A 84 -19.89 -3.69 23.48
C MET A 84 -19.49 -5.11 23.05
N ILE A 85 -18.37 -5.26 22.33
CA ILE A 85 -17.88 -6.55 21.84
C ILE A 85 -16.69 -7.01 22.70
N GLY A 86 -16.77 -8.21 23.27
CA GLY A 86 -15.67 -8.83 24.02
C GLY A 86 -14.48 -9.24 23.13
N LEU A 87 -13.35 -9.58 23.76
CA LEU A 87 -12.17 -10.07 23.03
C LEU A 87 -12.41 -11.44 22.36
N ASP A 88 -13.44 -12.16 22.78
CA ASP A 88 -13.91 -13.39 22.13
C ASP A 88 -14.76 -13.12 20.88
N GLY A 89 -14.96 -11.84 20.52
CA GLY A 89 -15.72 -11.42 19.35
C GLY A 89 -17.24 -11.50 19.51
N LYS A 90 -17.76 -11.71 20.73
CA LYS A 90 -19.19 -11.72 21.02
C LYS A 90 -19.60 -10.44 21.73
N TYR A 91 -20.87 -10.05 21.57
CA TYR A 91 -21.41 -8.96 22.36
C TYR A 91 -21.43 -9.34 23.84
N LEU A 92 -21.09 -8.39 24.70
CA LEU A 92 -21.11 -8.53 26.15
C LEU A 92 -22.56 -8.81 26.63
N ALA A 93 -22.72 -9.62 27.66
CA ALA A 93 -24.05 -10.02 28.16
C ALA A 93 -24.91 -8.85 28.64
N ASP A 94 -24.26 -7.78 29.10
CA ASP A 94 -24.87 -6.53 29.60
C ASP A 94 -24.95 -5.42 28.53
N ALA A 95 -24.58 -5.71 27.29
CA ALA A 95 -24.63 -4.73 26.21
C ALA A 95 -26.06 -4.24 25.87
N GLY A 96 -27.08 -4.98 26.29
CA GLY A 96 -28.49 -4.61 26.08
C GLY A 96 -28.91 -4.53 24.60
N ILE A 97 -28.23 -5.27 23.73
CA ILE A 97 -28.48 -5.26 22.29
C ILE A 97 -29.35 -6.44 21.90
N ASP A 98 -30.53 -6.17 21.36
CA ASP A 98 -31.32 -7.14 20.62
C ASP A 98 -30.81 -7.26 19.19
N LEU A 99 -30.09 -8.33 18.91
CA LEU A 99 -29.59 -8.59 17.56
C LEU A 99 -30.71 -9.06 16.63
N PRO A 100 -30.85 -8.47 15.44
CA PRO A 100 -31.73 -9.00 14.41
C PRO A 100 -31.48 -10.49 14.16
N ALA A 101 -32.55 -11.25 13.93
CA ALA A 101 -32.46 -12.69 13.71
C ALA A 101 -31.68 -13.04 12.42
N LYS A 102 -31.76 -12.17 11.42
CA LYS A 102 -31.04 -12.34 10.15
C LYS A 102 -29.67 -11.72 10.24
N PRO A 103 -28.61 -12.48 9.94
CA PRO A 103 -27.25 -12.00 9.97
C PRO A 103 -26.98 -10.74 9.12
N GLU A 104 -27.59 -10.65 7.95
CA GLU A 104 -27.47 -9.52 7.04
C GLU A 104 -28.09 -8.21 7.57
N ASP A 105 -28.97 -8.29 8.55
CA ASP A 105 -29.61 -7.14 9.21
C ASP A 105 -28.89 -6.72 10.50
N GLN A 106 -27.92 -7.53 10.97
CA GLN A 106 -27.16 -7.23 12.20
C GLN A 106 -26.21 -6.05 11.99
N PRO A 107 -25.83 -5.33 13.05
CA PRO A 107 -24.84 -4.24 12.95
C PRO A 107 -23.54 -4.72 12.31
N ALA A 108 -22.97 -3.88 11.43
CA ALA A 108 -21.76 -4.22 10.71
C ALA A 108 -20.58 -4.45 11.67
N ILE A 109 -19.86 -5.54 11.43
CA ILE A 109 -18.59 -5.88 12.10
C ILE A 109 -17.58 -6.33 11.07
N THR A 110 -16.30 -6.26 11.41
CA THR A 110 -15.26 -6.97 10.66
C THR A 110 -14.50 -7.90 11.59
N ARG A 111 -14.24 -9.12 11.11
CA ARG A 111 -13.27 -10.04 11.71
C ARG A 111 -11.96 -9.86 10.97
N MET A 112 -11.01 -9.18 11.60
CA MET A 112 -9.70 -8.92 11.00
C MET A 112 -8.73 -10.04 11.34
N PHE A 113 -8.21 -10.68 10.31
CA PHE A 113 -7.20 -11.73 10.45
C PHE A 113 -5.83 -11.10 10.69
N TYR A 114 -5.04 -11.78 11.50
CA TYR A 114 -3.65 -11.43 11.74
C TYR A 114 -2.78 -12.68 11.90
N THR A 115 -1.50 -12.54 11.58
CA THR A 115 -0.46 -13.45 12.00
C THR A 115 0.53 -12.70 12.87
N ALA A 116 0.69 -13.12 14.12
CA ALA A 116 1.62 -12.51 15.06
C ALA A 116 2.77 -13.46 15.38
N TYR A 117 3.98 -12.93 15.48
CA TYR A 117 5.20 -13.66 15.84
C TYR A 117 5.79 -13.06 17.09
N PHE A 118 5.94 -13.88 18.13
CA PHE A 118 6.52 -13.50 19.42
C PHE A 118 7.82 -14.24 19.66
N LYS A 119 8.92 -13.52 19.86
CA LYS A 119 10.21 -14.12 20.20
C LYS A 119 10.12 -14.84 21.55
N LYS A 120 10.47 -16.13 21.59
CA LYS A 120 10.45 -16.92 22.84
C LYS A 120 11.57 -16.48 23.79
N GLY A 121 11.25 -16.52 25.09
CA GLY A 121 12.19 -16.14 26.13
C GLY A 121 12.47 -14.64 26.28
N ALA A 122 11.81 -13.78 25.50
CA ALA A 122 11.89 -12.34 25.66
C ALA A 122 10.81 -11.86 26.65
N ASN A 123 11.14 -10.80 27.42
CA ASN A 123 10.15 -10.11 28.23
C ASN A 123 9.30 -9.21 27.32
N SER A 124 8.00 -9.40 27.30
CA SER A 124 7.07 -8.64 26.47
C SER A 124 7.06 -7.14 26.77
N ALA A 125 7.37 -6.73 28.01
CA ALA A 125 7.41 -5.31 28.39
C ALA A 125 8.61 -4.56 27.75
N ASP A 126 9.73 -5.26 27.57
CA ASP A 126 10.97 -4.68 27.06
C ASP A 126 11.11 -4.83 25.55
N ARG A 127 10.18 -5.56 24.92
CA ARG A 127 10.29 -5.87 23.51
C ARG A 127 9.36 -4.99 22.66
N PRO A 128 9.85 -4.33 21.60
CA PRO A 128 9.02 -3.59 20.67
C PRO A 128 7.98 -4.49 19.99
N ILE A 129 6.91 -3.87 19.54
CA ILE A 129 5.91 -4.53 18.69
C ILE A 129 5.67 -3.69 17.43
N THR A 130 5.70 -4.33 16.27
CA THR A 130 5.49 -3.69 14.97
C THR A 130 4.25 -4.25 14.29
N PHE A 131 3.31 -3.38 13.94
CA PHE A 131 2.12 -3.71 13.16
C PHE A 131 2.39 -3.41 11.68
N LEU A 132 2.28 -4.43 10.83
CA LEU A 132 2.64 -4.37 9.42
C LEU A 132 1.41 -4.62 8.55
N TYR A 133 1.28 -3.83 7.48
CA TYR A 133 0.17 -3.98 6.55
C TYR A 133 0.47 -3.42 5.16
N ASN A 134 0.02 -4.13 4.13
CA ASN A 134 -0.03 -3.65 2.76
C ASN A 134 -1.21 -2.70 2.53
N GLY A 135 -1.21 -2.05 1.39
CA GLY A 135 -2.20 -1.05 1.01
C GLY A 135 -3.30 -1.54 0.09
N GLY A 136 -3.24 -1.15 -1.14
CA GLY A 136 -4.20 -1.42 -2.20
C GLY A 136 -4.93 -0.17 -2.69
N PRO A 137 -5.97 0.41 -2.05
CA PRO A 137 -6.68 -0.12 -0.88
C PRO A 137 -7.37 -1.46 -1.12
N GLY A 138 -7.56 -2.21 -0.05
CA GLY A 138 -8.23 -3.51 -0.09
C GLY A 138 -7.32 -4.66 -0.57
N SER A 139 -5.99 -4.61 -0.32
CA SER A 139 -5.07 -5.74 -0.49
C SER A 139 -4.75 -6.42 0.84
N ALA A 140 -4.54 -7.74 0.79
CA ALA A 140 -4.06 -8.51 1.94
C ALA A 140 -2.57 -8.25 2.19
N THR A 141 -2.12 -8.51 3.41
CA THR A 141 -0.73 -8.24 3.84
C THR A 141 0.24 -9.37 3.46
N MET A 142 -0.11 -10.19 2.47
CA MET A 142 0.70 -11.31 2.02
C MET A 142 2.06 -10.89 1.43
N PHE A 143 2.15 -9.70 0.84
CA PHE A 143 3.38 -9.26 0.20
C PHE A 143 4.46 -8.92 1.23
N LEU A 144 4.17 -8.06 2.21
CA LEU A 144 5.08 -7.79 3.32
C LEU A 144 5.37 -9.05 4.15
N HIS A 145 4.37 -9.91 4.34
CA HIS A 145 4.51 -11.12 5.15
C HIS A 145 5.43 -12.15 4.49
N MET A 146 5.15 -12.49 3.21
CA MET A 146 5.87 -13.55 2.49
C MET A 146 7.03 -13.02 1.64
N GLY A 147 7.22 -11.73 1.54
CA GLY A 147 8.31 -11.14 0.74
C GLY A 147 9.36 -10.42 1.58
N ALA A 148 8.94 -9.73 2.65
CA ALA A 148 9.84 -8.87 3.40
C ALA A 148 10.25 -9.47 4.76
N PHE A 149 9.33 -9.54 5.72
CA PHE A 149 9.72 -9.61 7.13
C PHE A 149 9.19 -10.82 7.90
N GLY A 150 8.35 -11.67 7.32
CA GLY A 150 7.94 -12.93 7.95
C GLY A 150 9.09 -13.92 8.10
N PRO A 151 8.93 -14.98 8.93
CA PRO A 151 9.98 -15.99 9.14
C PRO A 151 10.31 -16.82 7.89
N LYS A 152 9.38 -16.93 6.96
CA LYS A 152 9.55 -17.54 5.65
C LYS A 152 9.32 -16.49 4.56
N ARG A 153 9.99 -16.63 3.42
CA ARG A 153 9.78 -15.77 2.26
C ARG A 153 9.78 -16.55 0.95
N ILE A 154 9.07 -15.99 -0.01
CA ILE A 154 9.16 -16.39 -1.41
C ILE A 154 10.34 -15.67 -2.07
N VAL A 155 11.03 -16.33 -2.97
CA VAL A 155 12.07 -15.71 -3.81
C VAL A 155 11.49 -15.52 -5.20
N THR A 156 11.51 -14.28 -5.68
CA THR A 156 11.09 -13.92 -7.03
C THR A 156 12.30 -13.40 -7.81
N PRO A 157 12.39 -13.62 -9.13
CA PRO A 157 13.45 -13.06 -9.94
C PRO A 157 13.34 -11.53 -9.99
N ASP A 158 14.47 -10.86 -9.93
CA ASP A 158 14.55 -9.41 -10.00
C ASP A 158 14.48 -8.92 -11.46
N GLY A 159 13.55 -8.00 -11.74
CA GLY A 159 13.37 -7.41 -13.08
C GLY A 159 12.91 -8.39 -14.17
N GLN A 160 12.51 -9.60 -13.81
CA GLN A 160 12.14 -10.64 -14.78
C GLN A 160 10.81 -11.31 -14.42
N HIS A 161 10.13 -11.86 -15.41
CA HIS A 161 8.90 -12.60 -15.19
C HIS A 161 9.14 -13.89 -14.40
N GLN A 162 8.39 -14.11 -13.34
CA GLN A 162 8.42 -15.34 -12.54
C GLN A 162 7.90 -16.52 -13.35
N VAL A 163 8.68 -17.60 -13.41
CA VAL A 163 8.19 -18.86 -14.01
C VAL A 163 7.04 -19.44 -13.19
N ALA A 164 6.19 -20.23 -13.84
CA ALA A 164 5.09 -20.91 -13.16
C ALA A 164 5.56 -21.89 -12.08
N ALA A 165 4.66 -22.19 -11.13
CA ALA A 165 4.92 -23.09 -10.00
C ALA A 165 5.66 -24.39 -10.41
N PRO A 166 6.46 -25.00 -9.48
CA PRO A 166 6.46 -24.75 -8.02
C PRO A 166 7.31 -23.55 -7.59
N TYR A 167 6.85 -22.82 -6.57
CA TYR A 167 7.54 -21.67 -6.02
C TYR A 167 8.21 -22.05 -4.69
N PRO A 168 9.55 -21.96 -4.56
CA PRO A 168 10.22 -22.34 -3.33
C PRO A 168 9.99 -21.32 -2.22
N LEU A 169 9.51 -21.78 -1.06
CA LEU A 169 9.43 -21.01 0.17
C LEU A 169 10.72 -21.29 0.98
N VAL A 170 11.43 -20.23 1.37
CA VAL A 170 12.71 -20.34 2.08
C VAL A 170 12.66 -19.67 3.45
N ASP A 171 13.58 -20.05 4.35
CA ASP A 171 13.79 -19.33 5.60
C ASP A 171 14.26 -17.90 5.31
N ASN A 172 13.72 -16.94 6.06
CA ASN A 172 13.99 -15.54 5.81
C ASN A 172 15.06 -14.99 6.76
N GLN A 173 16.27 -14.88 6.28
CA GLN A 173 17.38 -14.27 7.05
C GLN A 173 17.21 -12.76 7.30
N TYR A 174 16.20 -12.13 6.70
CA TYR A 174 15.84 -10.72 6.84
C TYR A 174 14.55 -10.52 7.66
N CYS A 175 14.18 -11.53 8.44
CA CYS A 175 13.02 -11.45 9.34
C CYS A 175 13.28 -10.45 10.46
N LEU A 176 12.34 -9.51 10.71
CA LEU A 176 12.47 -8.49 11.76
C LEU A 176 12.30 -9.01 13.20
N LEU A 177 12.20 -10.32 13.42
CA LEU A 177 12.16 -10.90 14.76
C LEU A 177 13.46 -10.68 15.56
N ASP A 178 14.53 -10.23 14.95
CA ASP A 178 15.73 -9.78 15.64
C ASP A 178 15.54 -8.43 16.36
N ALA A 179 14.62 -7.57 15.89
CA ALA A 179 14.39 -6.23 16.42
C ALA A 179 13.03 -6.07 17.14
N SER A 180 11.98 -6.75 16.69
CA SER A 180 10.60 -6.53 17.16
C SER A 180 9.79 -7.83 17.17
N ASP A 181 8.73 -7.92 17.96
CA ASP A 181 7.64 -8.83 17.68
C ASP A 181 6.81 -8.26 16.52
N LEU A 182 6.23 -9.12 15.69
CA LEU A 182 5.61 -8.75 14.44
C LEU A 182 4.12 -9.09 14.43
N VAL A 183 3.31 -8.21 13.86
CA VAL A 183 1.87 -8.44 13.67
C VAL A 183 1.50 -8.04 12.25
N PHE A 184 1.32 -9.02 11.37
CA PHE A 184 0.83 -8.83 10.01
C PHE A 184 -0.69 -8.82 10.03
N ILE A 185 -1.33 -7.75 9.55
CA ILE A 185 -2.78 -7.54 9.63
C ILE A 185 -3.37 -7.52 8.22
N ASP A 186 -4.31 -8.41 7.96
CA ASP A 186 -5.12 -8.34 6.73
C ASP A 186 -6.25 -7.32 6.92
N ALA A 187 -6.36 -6.37 5.99
CA ALA A 187 -7.37 -5.33 6.00
C ALA A 187 -8.81 -5.92 5.92
N PRO A 188 -9.84 -5.16 6.30
CA PRO A 188 -11.23 -5.62 6.24
C PRO A 188 -11.63 -6.22 4.89
N GLY A 189 -12.03 -7.49 4.89
CA GLY A 189 -12.46 -8.21 3.69
C GLY A 189 -11.34 -8.83 2.84
N THR A 190 -10.09 -8.72 3.26
CA THR A 190 -8.92 -9.33 2.59
C THR A 190 -8.41 -10.55 3.33
N GLY A 191 -7.56 -11.34 2.72
CA GLY A 191 -6.98 -12.53 3.33
C GLY A 191 -8.03 -13.44 3.94
N PHE A 192 -7.89 -13.74 5.22
CA PHE A 192 -8.94 -14.41 6.00
C PHE A 192 -9.85 -13.44 6.78
N SER A 193 -9.68 -12.12 6.61
CA SER A 193 -10.60 -11.12 7.17
C SER A 193 -11.97 -11.16 6.47
N ARG A 194 -13.01 -10.92 7.22
CA ARG A 194 -14.40 -10.92 6.71
C ARG A 194 -15.17 -9.72 7.24
N VAL A 195 -15.85 -9.01 6.35
CA VAL A 195 -16.82 -7.96 6.69
C VAL A 195 -18.23 -8.57 6.72
N LEU A 196 -19.00 -8.31 7.75
CA LEU A 196 -20.24 -9.00 8.05
C LEU A 196 -21.30 -7.98 8.55
N GLY A 197 -22.57 -8.28 8.28
CA GLY A 197 -23.68 -7.44 8.72
C GLY A 197 -24.17 -6.44 7.67
N LYS A 198 -25.10 -5.60 8.09
CA LYS A 198 -25.78 -4.65 7.22
C LYS A 198 -24.81 -3.56 6.76
N ASP A 199 -24.80 -3.29 5.45
CA ASP A 199 -23.97 -2.25 4.85
C ASP A 199 -22.49 -2.32 5.23
N ALA A 200 -21.96 -3.54 5.54
CA ALA A 200 -20.63 -3.75 6.07
C ALA A 200 -19.51 -3.16 5.16
N GLY A 201 -19.69 -3.18 3.84
CA GLY A 201 -18.77 -2.53 2.92
C GLY A 201 -18.63 -1.03 3.18
N LYS A 202 -19.74 -0.32 3.37
CA LYS A 202 -19.72 1.12 3.68
C LYS A 202 -19.13 1.42 5.05
N ALA A 203 -19.22 0.47 5.98
CA ALA A 203 -18.73 0.65 7.34
C ALA A 203 -17.20 0.48 7.46
N PHE A 204 -16.55 -0.20 6.49
CA PHE A 204 -15.14 -0.58 6.59
C PHE A 204 -14.30 -0.30 5.35
N TRP A 205 -14.91 -0.01 4.19
CA TRP A 205 -14.19 0.26 2.94
C TRP A 205 -14.20 1.75 2.60
N GLY A 206 -13.32 2.47 3.22
CA GLY A 206 -13.11 3.90 3.03
C GLY A 206 -11.89 4.39 3.80
N THR A 207 -11.45 5.59 3.48
CA THR A 207 -10.21 6.15 4.05
C THR A 207 -10.26 6.23 5.57
N ASP A 208 -11.30 6.84 6.11
CA ASP A 208 -11.45 6.99 7.57
C ASP A 208 -11.96 5.70 8.23
N GLN A 209 -12.87 4.98 7.57
CA GLN A 209 -13.46 3.74 8.07
C GLN A 209 -12.40 2.64 8.26
N ASP A 210 -11.48 2.50 7.31
CA ASP A 210 -10.37 1.57 7.34
C ASP A 210 -9.39 1.91 8.48
N ALA A 211 -9.00 3.18 8.62
CA ALA A 211 -8.13 3.63 9.71
C ALA A 211 -8.75 3.40 11.09
N HIS A 212 -10.06 3.64 11.26
CA HIS A 212 -10.79 3.33 12.49
C HIS A 212 -10.81 1.83 12.79
N ALA A 213 -10.96 0.98 11.77
CA ALA A 213 -10.91 -0.47 11.98
C ALA A 213 -9.54 -0.93 12.49
N PHE A 214 -8.45 -0.36 11.93
CA PHE A 214 -7.09 -0.63 12.39
C PHE A 214 -6.81 -0.09 13.80
N ASP A 215 -7.29 1.10 14.15
CA ASP A 215 -7.20 1.63 15.52
C ASP A 215 -7.83 0.66 16.53
N ARG A 216 -9.09 0.27 16.30
CA ARG A 216 -9.81 -0.67 17.18
C ARG A 216 -9.10 -2.02 17.25
N PHE A 217 -8.61 -2.52 16.11
CA PHE A 217 -7.83 -3.75 16.07
C PHE A 217 -6.58 -3.65 16.95
N ILE A 218 -5.77 -2.61 16.80
CA ILE A 218 -4.52 -2.43 17.56
C ILE A 218 -4.81 -2.35 19.06
N ARG A 219 -5.78 -1.55 19.50
CA ARG A 219 -6.15 -1.45 20.93
C ARG A 219 -6.61 -2.80 21.50
N ARG A 220 -7.40 -3.57 20.75
CA ARG A 220 -7.82 -4.93 21.13
C ARG A 220 -6.65 -5.90 21.19
N PHE A 221 -5.72 -5.80 20.22
CA PHE A 221 -4.53 -6.63 20.19
C PHE A 221 -3.62 -6.35 21.39
N LEU A 222 -3.36 -5.07 21.69
CA LEU A 222 -2.57 -4.65 22.84
C LEU A 222 -3.20 -5.16 24.16
N THR A 223 -4.51 -5.16 24.26
CA THR A 223 -5.26 -5.70 25.41
C THR A 223 -5.13 -7.21 25.50
N LYS A 224 -5.39 -7.92 24.39
CA LYS A 224 -5.37 -9.40 24.33
C LYS A 224 -4.02 -9.97 24.73
N TYR A 225 -2.92 -9.31 24.29
CA TYR A 225 -1.55 -9.79 24.50
C TYR A 225 -0.79 -9.02 25.57
N ASN A 226 -1.47 -8.13 26.32
CA ASN A 226 -0.86 -7.31 27.38
C ASN A 226 0.38 -6.54 26.90
N ARG A 227 0.24 -5.84 25.75
CA ARG A 227 1.36 -5.12 25.10
C ARG A 227 1.23 -3.59 25.17
N TRP A 228 0.40 -3.07 26.08
CA TRP A 228 0.19 -1.62 26.24
C TRP A 228 1.46 -0.86 26.58
N ASN A 229 2.39 -1.46 27.33
CA ASN A 229 3.66 -0.81 27.72
C ASN A 229 4.83 -1.14 26.77
N SER A 230 4.63 -1.84 25.66
CA SER A 230 5.67 -2.07 24.65
C SER A 230 5.91 -0.82 23.83
N ALA A 231 7.15 -0.60 23.35
CA ALA A 231 7.41 0.35 22.27
C ALA A 231 6.65 -0.09 21.00
N LYS A 232 5.96 0.84 20.34
CA LYS A 232 5.02 0.53 19.25
C LYS A 232 5.44 1.19 17.95
N PHE A 233 5.47 0.39 16.90
CA PHE A 233 5.75 0.81 15.54
C PHE A 233 4.64 0.38 14.60
N ILE A 234 4.38 1.19 13.58
CA ILE A 234 3.52 0.82 12.46
C ILE A 234 4.34 0.88 11.17
N PHE A 235 4.12 -0.09 10.30
CA PHE A 235 4.76 -0.20 9.00
C PHE A 235 3.69 -0.34 7.92
N GLY A 236 3.50 0.72 7.13
CA GLY A 236 2.56 0.74 6.01
C GLY A 236 3.28 0.77 4.68
N GLU A 237 2.76 0.02 3.71
CA GLU A 237 3.23 0.04 2.33
C GLU A 237 2.12 0.54 1.41
N SER A 238 2.47 1.39 0.41
CA SER A 238 1.52 1.87 -0.60
C SER A 238 0.37 2.65 0.05
N TYR A 239 -0.90 2.37 -0.27
CA TYR A 239 -2.06 2.90 0.46
C TYR A 239 -1.95 2.68 2.00
N GLY A 240 -1.20 1.68 2.45
CA GLY A 240 -0.89 1.50 3.87
C GLY A 240 -0.21 2.71 4.51
N THR A 241 0.48 3.55 3.73
CA THR A 241 1.09 4.80 4.21
C THR A 241 0.03 5.88 4.45
N THR A 242 -0.99 5.97 3.57
CA THR A 242 -2.19 6.79 3.77
C THR A 242 -2.90 6.38 5.06
N ARG A 243 -3.14 5.06 5.24
CA ARG A 243 -3.67 4.50 6.48
C ARG A 243 -2.83 4.87 7.70
N SER A 244 -1.50 4.75 7.60
CA SER A 244 -0.58 5.06 8.71
C SER A 244 -0.66 6.52 9.15
N ALA A 245 -0.81 7.46 8.22
CA ALA A 245 -0.94 8.88 8.52
C ALA A 245 -2.24 9.15 9.29
N VAL A 246 -3.39 8.68 8.79
CA VAL A 246 -4.70 8.85 9.43
C VAL A 246 -4.72 8.15 10.80
N LEU A 247 -4.26 6.89 10.86
CA LEU A 247 -4.19 6.10 12.09
C LEU A 247 -3.32 6.77 13.15
N SER A 248 -2.15 7.31 12.79
CA SER A 248 -1.25 7.99 13.72
C SER A 248 -1.90 9.20 14.41
N ARG A 249 -2.84 9.88 13.72
CA ARG A 249 -3.63 10.98 14.28
C ARG A 249 -4.75 10.49 15.17
N MET A 250 -5.42 9.39 14.75
CA MET A 250 -6.68 8.94 15.33
C MET A 250 -6.50 8.07 16.58
N ILE A 251 -5.40 7.32 16.64
CA ILE A 251 -5.20 6.32 17.69
C ILE A 251 -5.10 6.98 19.08
N GLU A 252 -6.14 6.79 19.89
CA GLU A 252 -6.23 7.40 21.20
C GLU A 252 -5.62 6.50 22.29
N GLY A 253 -4.87 7.11 23.20
CA GLY A 253 -4.24 6.41 24.32
C GLY A 253 -3.08 5.49 23.93
N VAL A 254 -2.58 5.60 22.69
CA VAL A 254 -1.44 4.84 22.18
C VAL A 254 -0.43 5.80 21.57
N ASP A 255 0.72 5.96 22.22
CA ASP A 255 1.85 6.67 21.63
C ASP A 255 2.65 5.73 20.73
N LEU A 256 2.88 6.15 19.49
CA LEU A 256 3.76 5.48 18.55
C LEU A 256 5.20 5.98 18.75
N ASN A 257 6.14 5.04 18.83
CA ASN A 257 7.57 5.35 18.82
C ASN A 257 8.04 5.68 17.41
N GLY A 258 7.51 5.01 16.40
CA GLY A 258 7.85 5.28 15.03
C GLY A 258 6.82 4.81 14.01
N VAL A 259 6.87 5.45 12.85
CA VAL A 259 6.05 5.17 11.66
C VAL A 259 6.98 4.94 10.48
N VAL A 260 6.84 3.79 9.83
CA VAL A 260 7.56 3.47 8.60
C VAL A 260 6.61 3.54 7.43
N LEU A 261 6.98 4.31 6.43
CA LEU A 261 6.23 4.57 5.20
C LEU A 261 7.02 4.01 4.02
N LEU A 262 6.59 2.89 3.47
CA LEU A 262 7.22 2.26 2.31
C LEU A 262 6.38 2.56 1.06
N SER A 263 7.02 3.12 0.02
CA SER A 263 6.35 3.43 -1.25
C SER A 263 5.12 4.30 -1.03
N GLN A 264 5.38 5.50 -0.49
CA GLN A 264 4.39 6.40 0.11
C GLN A 264 3.48 7.07 -0.91
N ILE A 265 2.21 7.22 -0.51
CA ILE A 265 1.26 8.18 -1.07
C ILE A 265 0.44 8.82 0.07
N LEU A 266 0.59 10.13 0.29
CA LEU A 266 -0.18 10.90 1.27
C LEU A 266 -1.15 11.89 0.61
N ASN A 267 -0.83 12.34 -0.61
CA ASN A 267 -1.66 13.24 -1.40
C ASN A 267 -1.98 12.61 -2.76
N PHE A 268 -3.23 12.29 -3.00
CA PHE A 268 -3.65 11.64 -4.26
C PHE A 268 -3.71 12.62 -5.44
N ASP A 269 -3.74 13.94 -5.18
CA ASP A 269 -3.63 14.94 -6.24
C ASP A 269 -2.20 14.99 -6.84
N ASP A 270 -1.19 14.42 -6.18
CA ASP A 270 0.18 14.34 -6.66
C ASP A 270 0.50 13.01 -7.40
N SER A 271 -0.49 12.13 -7.57
CA SER A 271 -0.34 10.85 -8.27
C SER A 271 -0.09 11.02 -9.76
N ALA A 272 0.83 10.24 -10.32
CA ALA A 272 1.04 10.16 -11.77
C ALA A 272 -0.07 9.40 -12.51
N ASP A 273 -1.03 8.80 -11.78
CA ASP A 273 -2.17 8.07 -12.33
C ASP A 273 -3.33 9.00 -12.64
N GLY A 274 -3.67 9.16 -13.92
CA GLY A 274 -4.82 9.93 -14.38
C GLY A 274 -4.83 11.41 -14.00
N PRO A 275 -3.67 12.13 -14.02
CA PRO A 275 -3.60 13.53 -13.62
C PRO A 275 -4.44 14.46 -14.50
N GLU A 276 -4.79 14.05 -15.71
CA GLU A 276 -5.69 14.75 -16.62
C GLU A 276 -7.11 14.89 -16.09
N GLY A 277 -7.48 14.09 -15.09
CA GLY A 277 -8.79 14.20 -14.39
C GLY A 277 -8.91 15.45 -13.52
N ASN A 278 -7.79 16.11 -13.19
CA ASN A 278 -7.72 17.31 -12.35
C ASN A 278 -6.98 18.45 -13.09
N PRO A 279 -7.56 19.01 -14.16
CA PRO A 279 -6.91 20.03 -15.00
C PRO A 279 -6.60 21.30 -14.18
N GLY A 280 -5.39 21.82 -14.35
CA GLY A 280 -4.87 22.96 -13.60
C GLY A 280 -4.01 22.60 -12.41
N THR A 281 -3.95 21.31 -12.05
CA THR A 281 -2.98 20.75 -11.10
C THR A 281 -1.83 20.12 -11.89
N ASP A 282 -0.70 20.79 -11.95
CA ASP A 282 0.46 20.36 -12.76
C ASP A 282 1.52 19.59 -11.94
N GLN A 283 1.36 19.51 -10.62
CA GLN A 283 2.28 18.82 -9.70
C GLN A 283 2.57 17.36 -10.10
N PRO A 284 1.58 16.53 -10.45
CA PRO A 284 1.82 15.14 -10.82
C PRO A 284 2.84 14.98 -11.96
N TYR A 285 2.79 15.87 -12.96
CA TYR A 285 3.65 15.77 -14.14
C TYR A 285 5.12 16.05 -13.81
N PHE A 286 5.40 17.13 -13.07
CA PHE A 286 6.78 17.43 -12.75
C PHE A 286 7.32 16.54 -11.61
N LEU A 287 6.49 16.06 -10.69
CA LEU A 287 6.92 15.12 -9.66
C LEU A 287 7.20 13.71 -10.20
N ALA A 288 6.55 13.32 -11.30
CA ALA A 288 6.80 12.03 -11.95
C ALA A 288 8.10 11.99 -12.79
N LEU A 289 8.59 13.15 -13.23
CA LEU A 289 9.73 13.21 -14.15
C LEU A 289 10.98 12.46 -13.64
N PRO A 290 11.39 12.56 -12.37
CA PRO A 290 12.55 11.79 -11.88
C PRO A 290 12.37 10.27 -11.96
N SER A 291 11.17 9.71 -11.64
CA SER A 291 10.91 8.28 -11.81
C SER A 291 10.87 7.87 -13.30
N MET A 292 10.34 8.71 -14.17
CA MET A 292 10.38 8.48 -15.63
C MET A 292 11.82 8.48 -16.15
N ALA A 293 12.65 9.40 -15.68
CA ALA A 293 14.07 9.47 -16.04
C ALA A 293 14.85 8.25 -15.50
N ALA A 294 14.57 7.80 -14.28
CA ALA A 294 15.14 6.57 -13.73
C ALA A 294 14.79 5.36 -14.61
N THR A 295 13.52 5.25 -15.00
CA THR A 295 13.03 4.18 -15.89
C THR A 295 13.74 4.21 -17.24
N ALA A 296 13.80 5.36 -17.88
CA ALA A 296 14.50 5.53 -19.17
C ALA A 296 16.00 5.19 -19.04
N TRP A 297 16.62 5.56 -17.92
CA TRP A 297 18.00 5.21 -17.62
C TRP A 297 18.17 3.69 -17.52
N TYR A 298 17.29 2.99 -16.82
CA TYR A 298 17.33 1.53 -16.67
C TYR A 298 17.20 0.80 -18.01
N HIS A 299 16.27 1.24 -18.86
CA HIS A 299 16.02 0.65 -20.20
C HIS A 299 16.95 1.19 -21.31
N HIS A 300 18.02 1.93 -20.95
CA HIS A 300 18.99 2.46 -21.90
C HIS A 300 18.38 3.38 -22.98
N LYS A 301 17.32 4.10 -22.65
CA LYS A 301 16.64 5.04 -23.54
C LYS A 301 17.16 6.49 -23.43
N VAL A 302 17.96 6.78 -22.39
CA VAL A 302 18.53 8.13 -22.18
C VAL A 302 19.68 8.36 -23.17
N PRO A 303 19.62 9.42 -24.03
CA PRO A 303 20.73 9.76 -24.93
C PRO A 303 21.99 10.09 -24.13
N ASN A 304 23.17 9.57 -24.56
CA ASN A 304 24.43 9.73 -23.84
C ASN A 304 24.32 9.37 -22.33
N GLN A 305 23.75 8.23 -22.06
CA GLN A 305 23.39 7.75 -20.73
C GLN A 305 24.46 8.04 -19.67
N PRO A 306 24.11 8.76 -18.57
CA PRO A 306 24.98 8.96 -17.42
C PRO A 306 25.39 7.65 -16.75
N ALA A 307 26.63 7.56 -16.28
CA ALA A 307 27.17 6.34 -15.68
C ALA A 307 26.56 6.02 -14.28
N GLN A 308 26.07 7.04 -13.57
CA GLN A 308 25.53 6.94 -12.22
C GLN A 308 24.12 7.51 -12.18
N LEU A 309 23.21 6.78 -11.54
CA LEU A 309 21.79 7.13 -11.45
C LEU A 309 21.55 8.36 -10.57
N GLU A 310 22.07 8.39 -9.35
CA GLU A 310 21.75 9.41 -8.36
C GLU A 310 22.18 10.83 -8.77
N PRO A 311 23.39 11.06 -9.28
CA PRO A 311 23.75 12.38 -9.79
C PRO A 311 22.89 12.83 -10.98
N PHE A 312 22.49 11.88 -11.85
CA PHE A 312 21.56 12.15 -12.94
C PHE A 312 20.19 12.55 -12.42
N LEU A 313 19.63 11.82 -11.45
CA LEU A 313 18.34 12.15 -10.85
C LEU A 313 18.36 13.50 -10.14
N GLN A 314 19.46 13.88 -9.47
CA GLN A 314 19.59 15.20 -8.86
C GLN A 314 19.49 16.35 -9.90
N GLU A 315 20.08 16.18 -11.10
CA GLU A 315 19.91 17.14 -12.19
C GLU A 315 18.44 17.20 -12.65
N VAL A 316 17.79 16.04 -12.82
CA VAL A 316 16.39 15.94 -13.24
C VAL A 316 15.45 16.57 -12.21
N GLU A 317 15.67 16.34 -10.92
CA GLU A 317 14.89 16.92 -9.81
C GLU A 317 14.98 18.46 -9.82
N GLN A 318 16.18 19.01 -10.04
CA GLN A 318 16.35 20.46 -10.13
C GLN A 318 15.61 21.06 -11.33
N PHE A 319 15.71 20.41 -12.50
CA PHE A 319 14.98 20.83 -13.68
C PHE A 319 13.46 20.71 -13.47
N SER A 320 13.02 19.64 -12.84
CA SER A 320 11.62 19.35 -12.53
C SER A 320 10.97 20.48 -11.72
N LEU A 321 11.57 20.87 -10.59
CA LEU A 321 11.06 21.94 -9.72
C LEU A 321 11.33 23.35 -10.29
N GLY A 322 12.23 23.48 -11.23
CA GLY A 322 12.63 24.76 -11.83
C GLY A 322 11.93 25.06 -13.15
N ASP A 323 12.64 24.80 -14.23
CA ASP A 323 12.21 25.18 -15.57
C ASP A 323 10.95 24.46 -16.03
N TYR A 324 10.81 23.17 -15.73
CA TYR A 324 9.66 22.39 -16.14
C TYR A 324 8.39 22.82 -15.40
N ALA A 325 8.40 22.89 -14.07
CA ALA A 325 7.27 23.40 -13.30
C ALA A 325 6.88 24.83 -13.72
N SER A 326 7.88 25.72 -13.92
CA SER A 326 7.65 27.08 -14.38
C SER A 326 7.03 27.16 -15.78
N ALA A 327 7.36 26.21 -16.67
CA ALA A 327 6.77 26.13 -18.01
C ALA A 327 5.30 25.67 -17.93
N LEU A 328 5.01 24.63 -17.15
CA LEU A 328 3.65 24.11 -16.97
C LEU A 328 2.70 25.17 -16.40
N LEU A 329 3.16 25.94 -15.40
CA LEU A 329 2.36 27.01 -14.76
C LEU A 329 1.98 28.15 -15.71
N GLN A 330 2.65 28.31 -16.87
CA GLN A 330 2.28 29.31 -17.87
C GLN A 330 1.11 28.85 -18.76
N GLY A 331 0.84 27.56 -18.81
CA GLY A 331 -0.27 27.00 -19.60
C GLY A 331 -0.22 27.46 -21.05
N ALA A 332 -1.32 28.00 -21.57
CA ALA A 332 -1.43 28.47 -22.94
C ALA A 332 -0.58 29.71 -23.29
N ASP A 333 -0.09 30.42 -22.28
CA ASP A 333 0.75 31.62 -22.46
C ASP A 333 2.25 31.25 -22.64
N LEU A 334 2.62 29.97 -22.54
CA LEU A 334 3.99 29.52 -22.73
C LEU A 334 4.44 29.76 -24.18
N PRO A 335 5.52 30.56 -24.43
CA PRO A 335 6.03 30.81 -25.78
C PRO A 335 6.45 29.51 -26.47
N GLN A 336 6.20 29.40 -27.77
CA GLN A 336 6.44 28.17 -28.54
C GLN A 336 7.92 27.77 -28.59
N ASP A 337 8.82 28.73 -28.64
CA ASP A 337 10.28 28.51 -28.61
C ASP A 337 10.70 27.94 -27.23
N ARG A 338 10.12 28.45 -26.13
CA ARG A 338 10.35 27.91 -24.79
C ARG A 338 9.74 26.54 -24.62
N LYS A 339 8.51 26.32 -25.13
CA LYS A 339 7.89 25.00 -25.13
C LYS A 339 8.75 23.95 -25.82
N LYS A 340 9.31 24.32 -26.97
CA LYS A 340 10.22 23.45 -27.72
C LYS A 340 11.51 23.14 -26.92
N ALA A 341 12.12 24.15 -26.30
CA ALA A 341 13.35 23.97 -25.52
C ALA A 341 13.10 23.04 -24.29
N ILE A 342 11.96 23.20 -23.63
CA ILE A 342 11.56 22.29 -22.53
C ILE A 342 11.34 20.86 -23.03
N ALA A 343 10.66 20.69 -24.17
CA ALA A 343 10.41 19.36 -24.76
C ALA A 343 11.73 18.65 -25.16
N GLU A 344 12.69 19.38 -25.72
CA GLU A 344 14.03 18.86 -26.06
C GLU A 344 14.82 18.43 -24.79
N LYS A 345 14.64 19.16 -23.68
CA LYS A 345 15.24 18.78 -22.40
C LYS A 345 14.57 17.55 -21.80
N LEU A 346 13.23 17.46 -21.87
CA LEU A 346 12.47 16.28 -21.45
C LEU A 346 12.86 15.03 -22.25
N GLU A 347 13.02 15.14 -23.58
CA GLU A 347 13.56 14.07 -24.43
C GLU A 347 14.94 13.62 -23.94
N SER A 348 15.82 14.54 -23.59
CA SER A 348 17.17 14.21 -23.11
C SER A 348 17.18 13.43 -21.78
N TYR A 349 16.13 13.53 -20.98
CA TYR A 349 16.00 12.83 -19.72
C TYR A 349 15.21 11.53 -19.81
N THR A 350 14.22 11.47 -20.70
CA THR A 350 13.25 10.37 -20.75
C THR A 350 13.35 9.50 -22.00
N GLY A 351 14.10 9.93 -23.01
CA GLY A 351 14.16 9.24 -24.30
C GLY A 351 12.89 9.38 -25.16
N LEU A 352 11.79 9.90 -24.62
CA LEU A 352 10.58 10.16 -25.42
C LEU A 352 10.82 11.36 -26.34
N PRO A 353 10.49 11.26 -27.65
CA PRO A 353 10.75 12.33 -28.61
C PRO A 353 10.14 13.69 -28.20
N ALA A 354 10.84 14.80 -28.43
CA ALA A 354 10.34 16.14 -28.14
C ALA A 354 8.98 16.42 -28.82
N ALA A 355 8.77 15.84 -30.00
CA ALA A 355 7.49 15.92 -30.70
C ALA A 355 6.34 15.29 -29.91
N TYR A 356 6.60 14.20 -29.17
CA TYR A 356 5.61 13.57 -28.28
C TYR A 356 5.26 14.50 -27.12
N TRP A 357 6.25 15.07 -26.45
CA TRP A 357 6.08 16.04 -25.38
C TRP A 357 5.32 17.31 -25.83
N ILE A 358 5.62 17.82 -27.03
CA ILE A 358 4.90 18.96 -27.60
C ILE A 358 3.43 18.61 -27.86
N LYS A 359 3.17 17.41 -28.42
CA LYS A 359 1.81 16.91 -28.69
C LYS A 359 0.99 16.75 -27.40
N ALA A 360 1.63 16.31 -26.33
CA ALA A 360 1.03 16.15 -25.00
C ALA A 360 0.93 17.47 -24.21
N ASP A 361 1.26 18.60 -24.81
CA ASP A 361 1.33 19.91 -24.12
C ASP A 361 2.25 19.90 -22.90
N LEU A 362 3.35 19.17 -22.98
CA LEU A 362 4.33 18.86 -21.92
C LEU A 362 3.76 18.05 -20.74
N ARG A 363 2.56 17.46 -20.85
CA ARG A 363 1.85 16.74 -19.81
C ARG A 363 1.69 15.27 -20.18
N VAL A 364 2.68 14.47 -19.80
CA VAL A 364 2.69 13.02 -20.01
C VAL A 364 2.43 12.35 -18.65
N SER A 365 1.38 11.52 -18.57
CA SER A 365 1.06 10.75 -17.37
C SER A 365 2.01 9.57 -17.19
N GLY A 366 1.98 8.94 -16.00
CA GLY A 366 2.73 7.70 -15.76
C GLY A 366 2.31 6.56 -16.69
N GLY A 367 1.00 6.46 -16.97
CA GLY A 367 0.46 5.45 -17.89
C GLY A 367 0.87 5.67 -19.34
N ASP A 368 0.78 6.94 -19.84
CA ASP A 368 1.24 7.31 -21.17
C ASP A 368 2.75 7.02 -21.34
N PHE A 369 3.55 7.35 -20.33
CA PHE A 369 5.00 7.12 -20.34
C PHE A 369 5.34 5.63 -20.40
N SER A 370 4.74 4.81 -19.52
CA SER A 370 4.98 3.37 -19.47
C SER A 370 4.63 2.66 -20.78
N LYS A 371 3.60 3.15 -21.47
CA LYS A 371 3.18 2.62 -22.77
C LYS A 371 4.11 3.04 -23.90
N GLU A 372 4.54 4.31 -23.92
CA GLU A 372 5.25 4.89 -25.06
C GLU A 372 6.75 4.55 -25.07
N LEU A 373 7.38 4.38 -23.90
CA LEU A 373 8.84 4.26 -23.77
C LEU A 373 9.44 3.15 -24.64
N GLN A 374 8.75 2.02 -24.75
CA GLN A 374 9.20 0.84 -25.51
C GLN A 374 8.20 0.42 -26.59
N ALA A 375 7.35 1.34 -27.05
CA ALA A 375 6.29 1.05 -28.01
C ALA A 375 6.84 0.52 -29.37
N GLU A 376 8.01 0.97 -29.80
CA GLU A 376 8.64 0.49 -31.03
C GLU A 376 9.07 -0.99 -30.93
N GLU A 377 9.38 -1.46 -29.73
CA GLU A 377 9.69 -2.86 -29.43
C GLU A 377 8.44 -3.72 -29.18
N GLY A 378 7.25 -3.11 -29.15
CA GLY A 378 5.99 -3.76 -28.82
C GLY A 378 5.89 -4.18 -27.34
N LEU A 379 6.55 -3.42 -26.47
CA LEU A 379 6.62 -3.68 -25.03
C LEU A 379 6.00 -2.52 -24.24
N THR A 380 5.53 -2.83 -23.03
CA THR A 380 5.17 -1.86 -22.01
C THR A 380 5.95 -2.10 -20.73
N THR A 381 6.27 -1.06 -19.98
CA THR A 381 6.92 -1.19 -18.66
C THR A 381 5.89 -1.42 -17.55
N GLY A 382 6.33 -2.01 -16.45
CA GLY A 382 5.54 -2.10 -15.22
C GLY A 382 5.25 -0.72 -14.64
N ARG A 383 4.11 -0.59 -13.98
CA ARG A 383 3.74 0.65 -13.28
C ARG A 383 4.34 0.71 -11.87
N LEU A 384 4.25 -0.39 -11.13
CA LEU A 384 4.77 -0.48 -9.76
C LEU A 384 6.27 -0.78 -9.70
N ASP A 385 6.81 -1.41 -10.73
CA ASP A 385 8.25 -1.55 -10.92
C ASP A 385 8.55 -1.50 -12.42
N THR A 386 9.03 -0.35 -12.86
CA THR A 386 9.25 -0.07 -14.27
C THR A 386 10.46 -0.80 -14.86
N ARG A 387 11.23 -1.55 -14.05
CA ARG A 387 12.27 -2.46 -14.52
C ARG A 387 11.69 -3.71 -15.18
N TYR A 388 10.45 -4.06 -14.83
CA TYR A 388 9.71 -5.14 -15.48
C TYR A 388 9.08 -4.64 -16.77
N GLU A 389 9.13 -5.48 -17.78
CA GLU A 389 8.56 -5.21 -19.09
C GLU A 389 7.77 -6.42 -19.58
N GLY A 390 6.86 -6.21 -20.50
CA GLY A 390 6.09 -7.28 -21.12
C GLY A 390 5.45 -6.85 -22.43
N PRO A 391 5.03 -7.82 -23.28
CA PRO A 391 4.40 -7.52 -24.56
C PRO A 391 3.13 -6.67 -24.41
N ASP A 392 2.96 -5.69 -25.27
CA ASP A 392 1.71 -4.95 -25.41
C ASP A 392 0.58 -5.91 -25.82
N ILE A 393 -0.59 -5.77 -25.17
CA ILE A 393 -1.79 -6.52 -25.56
C ILE A 393 -2.46 -5.83 -26.75
N ASP A 394 -2.63 -4.52 -26.72
CA ASP A 394 -3.13 -3.71 -27.82
C ASP A 394 -2.14 -2.56 -28.12
N PRO A 395 -1.32 -2.67 -29.18
CA PRO A 395 -0.37 -1.63 -29.55
C PRO A 395 -1.01 -0.26 -29.87
N LEU A 396 -2.31 -0.20 -30.07
CA LEU A 396 -3.03 1.03 -30.38
C LEU A 396 -3.75 1.62 -29.15
N SER A 397 -3.71 0.96 -28.02
CA SER A 397 -4.26 1.53 -26.79
C SER A 397 -3.40 2.70 -26.31
N LYS A 398 -4.04 3.62 -25.58
CA LYS A 398 -3.35 4.78 -25.00
C LYS A 398 -2.52 4.41 -23.77
N GLU A 399 -3.00 3.44 -23.00
CA GLU A 399 -2.40 2.97 -21.75
C GLU A 399 -2.20 1.46 -21.78
N ALA A 400 -1.32 0.95 -20.94
CA ALA A 400 -1.11 -0.49 -20.80
C ALA A 400 -2.35 -1.17 -20.20
N GLU A 401 -2.76 -2.32 -20.76
CA GLU A 401 -3.90 -3.10 -20.31
C GLU A 401 -3.60 -3.95 -19.08
N TYR A 402 -2.35 -4.05 -18.68
CA TYR A 402 -1.90 -4.77 -17.49
C TYR A 402 -0.59 -4.21 -16.97
N ASP A 403 -0.27 -4.54 -15.75
CA ASP A 403 1.03 -4.22 -15.14
C ASP A 403 1.94 -5.45 -15.21
N PRO A 404 3.01 -5.45 -16.04
CA PRO A 404 3.96 -6.55 -16.14
C PRO A 404 4.55 -6.99 -14.81
N PHE A 405 4.85 -6.06 -13.90
CA PHE A 405 5.37 -6.38 -12.59
C PHE A 405 4.38 -7.20 -11.75
N THR A 406 3.18 -6.67 -11.53
CA THR A 406 2.14 -7.34 -10.74
C THR A 406 1.78 -8.70 -11.33
N ASN A 407 1.65 -8.76 -12.67
CA ASN A 407 1.36 -10.01 -13.36
C ASN A 407 2.48 -11.06 -13.20
N SER A 408 3.72 -10.60 -13.10
CA SER A 408 4.88 -11.47 -12.89
C SER A 408 4.87 -12.18 -11.54
N ILE A 409 4.61 -11.45 -10.44
CA ILE A 409 4.90 -11.97 -9.09
C ILE A 409 3.70 -12.47 -8.30
N THR A 410 2.48 -11.98 -8.60
CA THR A 410 1.30 -12.20 -7.73
C THR A 410 1.01 -13.69 -7.47
N ALA A 411 1.14 -14.55 -8.49
CA ALA A 411 0.86 -15.98 -8.34
C ALA A 411 1.77 -16.66 -7.31
N ALA A 412 3.04 -16.28 -7.26
CA ALA A 412 4.01 -16.81 -6.30
C ALA A 412 3.62 -16.44 -4.86
N TYR A 413 3.26 -15.17 -4.60
CA TYR A 413 2.84 -14.72 -3.28
C TYR A 413 1.52 -15.34 -2.81
N VAL A 414 0.54 -15.46 -3.72
CA VAL A 414 -0.74 -16.13 -3.43
C VAL A 414 -0.52 -17.60 -3.08
N THR A 415 0.37 -18.28 -3.80
CA THR A 415 0.72 -19.66 -3.51
C THR A 415 1.41 -19.77 -2.17
N ALA A 416 2.44 -18.96 -1.93
CA ALA A 416 3.23 -18.99 -0.70
C ALA A 416 2.37 -18.78 0.56
N ILE A 417 1.50 -17.77 0.58
CA ILE A 417 0.65 -17.52 1.75
C ILE A 417 -0.39 -18.63 1.96
N ASN A 418 -0.92 -19.23 0.88
CA ASN A 418 -1.87 -20.32 0.99
C ASN A 418 -1.24 -21.61 1.52
N GLU A 419 -0.02 -21.92 1.12
CA GLU A 419 0.76 -23.05 1.63
C GLU A 419 1.14 -22.80 3.09
N TYR A 420 1.81 -21.68 3.36
CA TYR A 420 2.29 -21.32 4.69
C TYR A 420 1.19 -21.26 5.76
N ALA A 421 0.04 -20.66 5.41
CA ALA A 421 -1.06 -20.56 6.35
C ALA A 421 -1.62 -21.94 6.76
N ARG A 422 -1.64 -22.91 5.85
CA ARG A 422 -2.21 -24.23 6.12
C ARG A 422 -1.19 -25.19 6.71
N GLU A 423 0.02 -25.21 6.20
CA GLU A 423 1.04 -26.20 6.57
C GLU A 423 1.82 -25.78 7.81
N ASP A 424 2.22 -24.50 7.92
CA ASP A 424 3.02 -24.01 9.04
C ASP A 424 2.17 -23.39 10.15
N LEU A 425 1.16 -22.60 9.79
CA LEU A 425 0.30 -21.93 10.77
C LEU A 425 -0.94 -22.74 11.17
N HIS A 426 -1.26 -23.83 10.47
CA HIS A 426 -2.44 -24.68 10.69
C HIS A 426 -3.74 -23.86 10.76
N TYR A 427 -3.90 -22.91 9.84
CA TYR A 427 -5.03 -21.99 9.81
C TYR A 427 -5.69 -21.94 8.43
N GLY A 428 -7.02 -21.75 8.41
CA GLY A 428 -7.78 -21.47 7.19
C GLY A 428 -8.07 -22.68 6.31
N GLU A 429 -8.04 -23.94 6.83
CA GLU A 429 -8.28 -25.17 6.06
C GLU A 429 -9.58 -25.12 5.25
N ASN A 430 -10.66 -24.57 5.81
CA ASN A 430 -11.97 -24.49 5.18
C ASN A 430 -12.32 -23.08 4.70
N GLN A 431 -11.33 -22.21 4.53
CA GLN A 431 -11.53 -20.83 4.11
C GLN A 431 -10.69 -20.49 2.88
N THR A 432 -11.25 -19.67 2.01
CA THR A 432 -10.48 -19.09 0.90
C THR A 432 -9.71 -17.87 1.39
N TYR A 433 -8.41 -17.83 1.14
CA TYR A 433 -7.61 -16.62 1.30
C TYR A 433 -7.92 -15.66 0.15
N LYS A 434 -8.30 -14.42 0.48
CA LYS A 434 -8.66 -13.37 -0.49
C LYS A 434 -7.49 -12.41 -0.67
N PRO A 435 -6.69 -12.50 -1.74
CA PRO A 435 -5.57 -11.57 -1.97
C PRO A 435 -6.02 -10.11 -2.01
N SER A 436 -7.28 -9.88 -2.41
CA SER A 436 -7.88 -8.57 -2.47
C SER A 436 -9.36 -8.62 -2.09
N ALA A 437 -9.86 -7.53 -1.47
CA ALA A 437 -11.29 -7.30 -1.25
C ALA A 437 -12.03 -6.91 -2.54
N ARG A 438 -11.33 -6.59 -3.61
CA ARG A 438 -11.89 -6.15 -4.90
C ARG A 438 -12.64 -7.30 -5.56
N GLN A 439 -13.96 -7.23 -5.47
CA GLN A 439 -14.92 -8.16 -6.07
C GLN A 439 -16.13 -7.35 -6.56
N PRO A 440 -17.05 -7.92 -7.34
CA PRO A 440 -18.27 -7.21 -7.71
C PRO A 440 -18.98 -6.64 -6.48
N GLY A 441 -19.19 -5.31 -6.47
CA GLY A 441 -19.77 -4.57 -5.34
C GLY A 441 -18.77 -3.97 -4.36
N PHE A 442 -17.45 -4.20 -4.52
CA PHE A 442 -16.44 -3.46 -3.78
C PHE A 442 -16.45 -2.00 -4.23
N HIS A 443 -16.62 -1.11 -3.28
CA HIS A 443 -16.52 0.34 -3.50
C HIS A 443 -15.74 0.94 -2.34
N TRP A 444 -14.66 1.65 -2.65
CA TRP A 444 -13.86 2.35 -1.67
C TRP A 444 -14.33 3.80 -1.56
N ASP A 445 -14.67 4.22 -0.36
CA ASP A 445 -15.00 5.61 -0.06
C ASP A 445 -13.69 6.40 0.12
N LEU A 446 -13.42 7.30 -0.81
CA LEU A 446 -12.26 8.19 -0.78
C LEU A 446 -12.49 9.45 0.06
N ALA A 447 -13.71 9.66 0.58
CA ALA A 447 -13.97 10.78 1.47
C ALA A 447 -13.06 10.72 2.69
N HIS A 448 -12.44 11.86 3.03
CA HIS A 448 -11.58 12.02 4.18
C HIS A 448 -11.86 13.34 4.86
N VAL A 449 -11.90 13.31 6.20
CA VAL A 449 -12.05 14.51 7.02
C VAL A 449 -10.70 14.87 7.65
N PRO A 450 -9.97 15.84 7.09
CA PRO A 450 -8.69 16.25 7.63
C PRO A 450 -8.83 16.93 9.00
N PRO A 451 -7.76 17.05 9.79
CA PRO A 451 -7.77 17.74 11.08
C PRO A 451 -8.33 19.17 10.97
N GLY A 452 -9.36 19.49 11.76
CA GLY A 452 -10.02 20.79 11.73
C GLY A 452 -10.95 21.03 10.52
N GLY A 453 -11.10 20.04 9.67
CA GLY A 453 -12.01 20.09 8.53
C GLY A 453 -13.49 20.07 8.95
N GLN A 454 -14.34 20.67 8.13
CA GLN A 454 -15.79 20.76 8.37
C GLN A 454 -16.62 19.78 7.54
N GLY A 455 -16.01 18.62 7.17
CA GLY A 455 -16.71 17.58 6.42
C GLY A 455 -16.93 17.92 4.93
N TRP A 456 -16.11 18.76 4.34
CA TRP A 456 -16.08 18.97 2.90
C TRP A 456 -15.39 17.77 2.25
N GLU A 457 -16.04 17.14 1.29
CA GLU A 457 -15.43 16.12 0.46
C GLU A 457 -14.33 16.77 -0.39
N SER A 458 -13.10 16.32 -0.21
CA SER A 458 -11.93 16.73 -0.99
C SER A 458 -11.21 15.50 -1.49
N SER A 459 -10.27 15.67 -2.40
CA SER A 459 -9.30 14.63 -2.74
C SER A 459 -8.57 14.16 -1.48
N VAL A 460 -8.19 12.88 -1.44
CA VAL A 460 -7.49 12.32 -0.28
C VAL A 460 -6.13 12.98 -0.14
N ASN A 461 -5.97 13.75 0.93
CA ASN A 461 -4.71 14.34 1.34
C ASN A 461 -4.58 14.19 2.85
N VAL A 462 -3.73 13.27 3.28
CA VAL A 462 -3.51 12.92 4.70
C VAL A 462 -2.20 13.48 5.26
N MET A 463 -1.55 14.38 4.54
CA MET A 463 -0.38 15.12 5.04
C MET A 463 -0.69 15.89 6.34
N PRO A 464 -1.86 16.56 6.47
CA PRO A 464 -2.25 17.21 7.73
C PRO A 464 -2.37 16.25 8.90
N ASP A 465 -2.78 15.00 8.66
CA ASP A 465 -2.92 13.96 9.68
C ASP A 465 -1.56 13.57 10.26
N LEU A 466 -0.60 13.21 9.40
CA LEU A 466 0.75 12.88 9.81
C LEU A 466 1.42 14.07 10.54
N ALA A 467 1.27 15.28 9.99
CA ALA A 467 1.81 16.49 10.60
C ALA A 467 1.23 16.75 12.00
N LEU A 468 -0.09 16.52 12.19
CA LEU A 468 -0.72 16.67 13.50
C LEU A 468 -0.24 15.58 14.48
N ALA A 469 -0.10 14.34 14.02
CA ALA A 469 0.46 13.26 14.84
C ALA A 469 1.86 13.60 15.33
N MET A 470 2.75 14.07 14.44
CA MET A 470 4.11 14.51 14.80
C MET A 470 4.13 15.73 15.74
N LYS A 471 3.19 16.67 15.58
CA LYS A 471 3.06 17.81 16.50
C LYS A 471 2.59 17.41 17.90
N ARG A 472 1.67 16.43 17.99
CA ARG A 472 1.16 15.90 19.28
C ARG A 472 2.18 15.01 19.99
N ASN A 473 2.96 14.25 19.22
CA ASN A 473 4.06 13.42 19.71
C ASN A 473 5.39 13.85 19.06
N PRO A 474 6.06 14.91 19.57
CA PRO A 474 7.30 15.43 18.99
C PRO A 474 8.50 14.47 19.10
N LYS A 475 8.34 13.33 19.78
CA LYS A 475 9.36 12.27 19.88
C LYS A 475 9.16 11.17 18.85
N MET A 476 7.99 11.08 18.24
CA MET A 476 7.72 10.10 17.19
C MET A 476 8.68 10.30 16.02
N LYS A 477 9.25 9.21 15.56
CA LYS A 477 10.12 9.18 14.38
C LYS A 477 9.36 8.66 13.16
N VAL A 478 9.74 9.15 11.99
CA VAL A 478 9.17 8.71 10.72
C VAL A 478 10.32 8.28 9.81
N MET A 479 10.19 7.14 9.15
CA MET A 479 11.12 6.68 8.15
C MET A 479 10.38 6.50 6.83
N LEU A 480 10.81 7.24 5.82
CA LEU A 480 10.31 7.15 4.45
C LEU A 480 11.26 6.32 3.61
N MET A 481 10.71 5.34 2.91
CA MET A 481 11.44 4.45 2.03
C MET A 481 10.69 4.22 0.72
N GLY A 482 11.40 3.97 -0.38
CA GLY A 482 10.79 3.66 -1.67
C GLY A 482 11.82 3.37 -2.76
N GLY A 483 11.34 2.91 -3.90
CA GLY A 483 12.18 2.60 -5.07
C GLY A 483 12.20 3.73 -6.09
N TYR A 484 13.34 3.90 -6.76
CA TYR A 484 13.48 4.87 -7.85
C TYR A 484 12.60 4.56 -9.07
N PHE A 485 12.31 3.27 -9.29
CA PHE A 485 11.61 2.76 -10.47
C PHE A 485 10.12 2.52 -10.23
N ASP A 486 9.52 3.26 -9.29
CA ASP A 486 8.10 3.25 -8.99
C ASP A 486 7.43 4.49 -9.59
N VAL A 487 6.51 4.31 -10.53
CA VAL A 487 5.66 5.39 -11.07
C VAL A 487 4.25 5.37 -10.49
N GLY A 488 3.93 4.38 -9.65
CA GLY A 488 2.68 4.31 -8.91
C GLY A 488 2.69 5.16 -7.63
N THR A 489 3.84 5.18 -6.93
CA THR A 489 4.08 6.03 -5.76
C THR A 489 5.48 6.63 -5.87
N LEU A 490 5.53 7.85 -6.37
CA LEU A 490 6.74 8.53 -6.80
C LEU A 490 7.70 8.82 -5.64
N PHE A 491 8.96 8.38 -5.71
CA PHE A 491 9.96 8.66 -4.68
C PHE A 491 10.18 10.17 -4.48
N PHE A 492 10.18 10.92 -5.58
CA PHE A 492 10.37 12.37 -5.53
C PHE A 492 9.10 13.09 -5.05
N GLY A 493 7.91 12.61 -5.44
CA GLY A 493 6.63 13.07 -4.91
C GLY A 493 6.54 12.86 -3.40
N ALA A 494 6.92 11.68 -2.91
CA ALA A 494 6.97 11.38 -1.48
C ALA A 494 7.96 12.30 -0.73
N THR A 495 9.13 12.57 -1.30
CA THR A 495 10.09 13.56 -0.74
C THR A 495 9.47 14.96 -0.68
N TYR A 496 8.79 15.37 -1.74
CA TYR A 496 8.11 16.65 -1.82
C TYR A 496 7.03 16.78 -0.74
N GLU A 497 6.13 15.81 -0.63
CA GLU A 497 5.07 15.77 0.38
C GLU A 497 5.64 15.90 1.81
N MET A 498 6.66 15.10 2.14
CA MET A 498 7.27 15.12 3.48
C MET A 498 7.94 16.45 3.83
N LYS A 499 8.53 17.15 2.86
CA LYS A 499 9.10 18.49 3.04
C LYS A 499 8.03 19.58 3.13
N HIS A 500 6.78 19.30 2.71
CA HIS A 500 5.66 20.24 2.76
C HIS A 500 4.63 19.92 3.85
N LEU A 501 4.97 19.03 4.79
CA LEU A 501 4.09 18.75 5.93
C LEU A 501 3.84 20.05 6.72
N PRO A 502 2.56 20.38 7.05
CA PRO A 502 2.20 21.60 7.78
C PRO A 502 2.57 21.50 9.26
N MET A 503 3.87 21.48 9.55
CA MET A 503 4.44 21.35 10.90
C MET A 503 5.68 22.25 11.07
N PRO A 504 6.13 22.50 12.32
CA PRO A 504 7.37 23.23 12.58
C PRO A 504 8.59 22.55 11.93
N GLU A 505 9.48 23.36 11.34
CA GLU A 505 10.71 22.89 10.68
C GLU A 505 11.58 22.01 11.61
N SER A 506 11.59 22.31 12.91
CA SER A 506 12.33 21.51 13.91
C SER A 506 11.93 20.03 13.95
N LEU A 507 10.72 19.68 13.52
CA LEU A 507 10.26 18.29 13.46
C LEU A 507 10.75 17.56 12.20
N GLN A 508 11.25 18.26 11.19
CA GLN A 508 11.82 17.63 9.99
C GLN A 508 13.01 16.72 10.34
N SER A 509 13.77 17.02 11.38
CA SER A 509 14.87 16.18 11.88
C SER A 509 14.41 14.82 12.45
N ASN A 510 13.10 14.59 12.60
CA ASN A 510 12.54 13.30 12.99
C ASN A 510 12.23 12.40 11.80
N ILE A 511 12.48 12.85 10.56
CA ILE A 511 12.19 12.11 9.34
C ILE A 511 13.50 11.68 8.71
N SER A 512 13.62 10.37 8.43
CA SER A 512 14.72 9.79 7.64
C SER A 512 14.22 9.31 6.29
N TYR A 513 15.11 9.26 5.27
CA TYR A 513 14.78 8.95 3.89
C TYR A 513 15.75 7.91 3.36
N HIS A 514 15.24 6.83 2.70
CA HIS A 514 16.07 5.80 2.07
C HIS A 514 15.46 5.38 0.73
N TRP A 515 16.26 5.43 -0.33
CA TRP A 515 15.84 5.11 -1.69
C TRP A 515 16.61 3.91 -2.22
N PHE A 516 15.93 3.04 -2.95
CA PHE A 516 16.46 1.76 -3.41
C PHE A 516 16.45 1.67 -4.94
N HIS A 517 17.39 0.91 -5.50
CA HIS A 517 17.47 0.62 -6.93
C HIS A 517 16.44 -0.44 -7.37
N THR A 518 15.20 -0.23 -7.01
CA THR A 518 14.05 -1.12 -7.27
C THR A 518 12.78 -0.31 -7.41
N GLY A 519 11.63 -0.98 -7.61
CA GLY A 519 10.32 -0.34 -7.66
C GLY A 519 9.58 -0.38 -6.32
N HIS A 520 8.27 -0.50 -6.39
CA HIS A 520 7.31 -0.38 -5.29
C HIS A 520 7.53 -1.37 -4.15
N MET A 521 7.65 -2.66 -4.50
CA MET A 521 7.96 -3.73 -3.56
C MET A 521 9.47 -3.88 -3.46
N VAL A 522 10.10 -3.03 -2.66
CA VAL A 522 11.57 -2.97 -2.50
C VAL A 522 12.19 -4.34 -2.24
N TYR A 523 11.49 -5.20 -1.54
CA TYR A 523 11.92 -6.53 -1.12
C TYR A 523 11.91 -7.61 -2.22
N VAL A 524 11.51 -7.32 -3.47
CA VAL A 524 11.66 -8.28 -4.58
C VAL A 524 13.12 -8.41 -5.03
N ASN A 525 13.93 -7.39 -4.79
CA ASN A 525 15.37 -7.42 -4.97
C ASN A 525 16.04 -7.79 -3.65
N GLU A 526 16.92 -8.79 -3.64
CA GLU A 526 17.50 -9.32 -2.40
C GLU A 526 18.49 -8.34 -1.73
N GLU A 527 19.26 -7.57 -2.50
CA GLU A 527 20.15 -6.54 -1.96
C GLU A 527 19.34 -5.43 -1.28
N SER A 528 18.32 -4.95 -1.95
CA SER A 528 17.39 -3.97 -1.40
C SER A 528 16.61 -4.50 -0.19
N LEU A 529 16.23 -5.79 -0.18
CA LEU A 529 15.61 -6.43 0.98
C LEU A 529 16.55 -6.45 2.20
N LYS A 530 17.84 -6.72 1.95
CA LYS A 530 18.85 -6.67 3.01
C LYS A 530 18.96 -5.26 3.59
N GLU A 531 19.10 -4.26 2.77
CA GLU A 531 19.15 -2.85 3.20
C GLU A 531 17.86 -2.42 3.91
N LEU A 532 16.69 -2.82 3.38
CA LEU A 532 15.38 -2.58 3.99
C LEU A 532 15.30 -3.15 5.41
N HIS A 533 15.80 -4.38 5.61
CA HIS A 533 15.89 -4.99 6.93
C HIS A 533 16.86 -4.22 7.84
N GLU A 534 18.05 -3.86 7.35
CA GLU A 534 19.06 -3.14 8.11
C GLU A 534 18.53 -1.78 8.60
N TYR A 535 17.94 -0.98 7.71
CA TYR A 535 17.35 0.33 8.07
C TYR A 535 16.19 0.16 9.05
N THR A 536 15.27 -0.77 8.78
CA THR A 536 14.09 -0.97 9.62
C THR A 536 14.46 -1.49 11.00
N SER A 537 15.36 -2.47 11.09
CA SER A 537 15.81 -3.02 12.37
C SER A 537 16.57 -2.00 13.21
N ALA A 538 17.42 -1.19 12.58
CA ALA A 538 18.12 -0.08 13.24
C ALA A 538 17.14 0.97 13.75
N PHE A 539 16.21 1.41 12.90
CA PHE A 539 15.16 2.38 13.25
C PHE A 539 14.35 1.93 14.47
N ILE A 540 13.94 0.67 14.51
CA ILE A 540 13.19 0.12 15.64
C ILE A 540 14.06 0.12 16.91
N ARG A 541 15.31 -0.39 16.86
CA ARG A 541 16.18 -0.46 18.03
C ARG A 541 16.52 0.91 18.61
N GLU A 542 16.81 1.88 17.75
CA GLU A 542 17.16 3.25 18.16
C GLU A 542 16.01 4.00 18.80
N ASN A 543 14.77 3.69 18.40
CA ASN A 543 13.59 4.43 18.83
C ASN A 543 12.67 3.65 19.79
N ALA A 544 13.04 2.44 20.18
CA ALA A 544 12.27 1.64 21.14
C ALA A 544 12.29 2.18 22.58
N GLY A 545 13.17 3.13 22.87
CA GLY A 545 13.42 3.62 24.22
C GLY A 545 14.34 2.65 25.00
N THR A 546 15.24 3.19 25.81
CA THR A 546 16.00 2.44 26.81
C THR A 546 15.25 2.53 28.13
N HIS A 547 14.70 1.44 28.63
CA HIS A 547 14.24 1.34 30.02
C HIS A 547 15.41 1.05 30.96
#